data_f6ce26fd327e03f27969cf0e478d27d7
#
_entry.id   f6ce26fd327e03f27969cf0e478d27d7
#
_cell.length_a   1.000
_cell.length_b   1.000
_cell.length_c   1.000
_cell.angle_alpha   90.00
_cell.angle_beta   90.00
_cell.angle_gamma   90.00
#
_symmetry.space_group_name_H-M   'P 1'
#
loop_
_entity.id
_entity.type
_entity.pdbx_description
1 polymer ?
#
loop_
_entity_poly.entity_id
_entity_poly.type
_entity_poly.pdbx_seq_one_letter_code
_entity_poly.pdbx_strand_id
1 'polypeptide(L)'
;ADLLHIETGHLSQIGASSLTDEEIDVAEADLESDEIPTSYVPFRNANLLSMATSYAEATNSEALFMGAHSEDFSGYPDCRPAFFDAFQQVVDVGTKPETEVELKAPFVEWSKTEIAERGLELGVPYDMTWSCYRDEEPAGGTCDACAFRLEACRNAGSRDPIAYAERPEFS
;
A
#
# COMPACT_ATOMS: atom_id res chain seq x y z
N ALA A 1 1.54 -20.76 -4.34
CA ALA A 1 1.47 -19.76 -5.41
C ALA A 1 2.86 -19.52 -5.96
N ASP A 2 2.99 -19.35 -7.26
CA ASP A 2 4.26 -19.03 -7.88
C ASP A 2 4.57 -17.54 -7.61
N LEU A 3 5.86 -17.24 -7.37
CA LEU A 3 6.34 -15.88 -7.16
C LEU A 3 6.93 -15.36 -8.47
N LEU A 4 6.41 -14.24 -8.96
CA LEU A 4 7.01 -13.47 -10.04
C LEU A 4 7.69 -12.23 -9.46
N HIS A 5 8.99 -12.08 -9.70
CA HIS A 5 9.73 -10.88 -9.33
C HIS A 5 9.93 -9.99 -10.57
N ILE A 6 9.49 -8.74 -10.48
CA ILE A 6 9.61 -7.74 -11.56
C ILE A 6 10.37 -6.54 -11.01
N GLU A 7 11.44 -6.14 -11.71
CA GLU A 7 12.22 -4.96 -11.37
C GLU A 7 11.48 -3.67 -11.75
N THR A 8 11.32 -2.75 -10.80
CA THR A 8 10.62 -1.47 -10.97
C THR A 8 11.56 -0.26 -10.94
N GLY A 9 12.83 -0.44 -11.25
CA GLY A 9 13.87 0.61 -11.23
C GLY A 9 13.56 1.85 -12.09
N HIS A 10 12.64 1.76 -13.04
CA HIS A 10 12.16 2.93 -13.78
C HIS A 10 11.44 3.96 -12.90
N LEU A 11 10.82 3.55 -11.79
CA LEU A 11 10.18 4.48 -10.84
C LEU A 11 11.23 5.34 -10.14
N SER A 12 12.39 4.78 -9.79
CA SER A 12 13.51 5.54 -9.22
C SER A 12 14.12 6.50 -10.24
N GLN A 13 14.12 6.17 -11.54
CA GLN A 13 14.59 7.08 -12.58
C GLN A 13 13.63 8.27 -12.82
N ILE A 14 12.34 8.09 -12.56
CA ILE A 14 11.34 9.17 -12.64
C ILE A 14 11.50 10.12 -11.44
N GLY A 15 11.81 9.59 -10.24
CA GLY A 15 11.97 10.37 -9.03
C GLY A 15 10.67 10.96 -8.50
N ALA A 16 10.74 12.18 -7.96
CA ALA A 16 9.61 12.98 -7.46
C ALA A 16 8.91 12.41 -6.19
N SER A 17 9.58 11.54 -5.45
CA SER A 17 9.08 11.00 -4.18
C SER A 17 10.26 10.67 -3.26
N SER A 18 10.07 10.85 -1.95
CA SER A 18 11.05 10.44 -0.94
C SER A 18 11.36 8.93 -0.92
N LEU A 19 10.59 8.13 -1.64
CA LEU A 19 10.81 6.68 -1.80
C LEU A 19 11.60 6.33 -3.07
N THR A 20 11.82 7.29 -3.96
CA THR A 20 12.46 7.08 -5.27
C THR A 20 13.56 8.08 -5.58
N ASP A 21 13.74 9.11 -4.74
CA ASP A 21 14.71 10.18 -4.90
C ASP A 21 15.41 10.44 -3.56
N GLU A 22 16.71 10.17 -3.50
CA GLU A 22 17.54 10.32 -2.28
C GLU A 22 17.71 11.78 -1.84
N GLU A 23 17.37 12.76 -2.69
CA GLU A 23 17.41 14.18 -2.34
C GLU A 23 16.15 14.65 -1.59
N ILE A 24 15.11 13.81 -1.51
CA ILE A 24 13.84 14.10 -0.84
C ILE A 24 13.73 13.27 0.45
N ASP A 25 13.75 13.91 1.60
CA ASP A 25 13.60 13.25 2.89
C ASP A 25 12.17 12.70 3.08
N VAL A 26 12.07 11.52 3.73
CA VAL A 26 10.80 11.00 4.23
C VAL A 26 10.35 11.88 5.39
N ALA A 27 9.21 12.54 5.26
CA ALA A 27 8.65 13.43 6.27
C ALA A 27 8.34 12.72 7.59
N GLU A 28 8.31 13.47 8.69
CA GLU A 28 7.69 13.03 9.95
C GLU A 28 6.18 12.90 9.76
N ALA A 29 5.57 11.97 10.52
CA ALA A 29 4.15 11.69 10.43
C ALA A 29 3.31 12.91 10.82
N ASP A 30 2.33 13.24 9.98
CA ASP A 30 1.25 14.19 10.26
C ASP A 30 -0.07 13.53 9.87
N LEU A 31 -0.73 12.91 10.86
CA LEU A 31 -1.97 12.16 10.67
C LEU A 31 -3.20 13.05 10.42
N GLU A 32 -3.07 14.36 10.63
CA GLU A 32 -4.14 15.34 10.40
C GLU A 32 -4.01 16.03 9.03
N SER A 33 -2.92 15.81 8.30
CA SER A 33 -2.68 16.46 7.00
C SER A 33 -3.53 15.85 5.89
N ASP A 34 -4.18 16.71 5.12
CA ASP A 34 -4.87 16.38 3.87
C ASP A 34 -3.98 16.54 2.62
N GLU A 35 -2.71 16.91 2.80
CA GLU A 35 -1.77 17.10 1.70
C GLU A 35 -1.24 15.76 1.17
N ILE A 36 -0.85 15.74 -0.11
CA ILE A 36 -0.20 14.58 -0.71
C ILE A 36 1.20 14.46 -0.09
N PRO A 37 1.53 13.35 0.61
CA PRO A 37 2.81 13.21 1.30
C PRO A 37 3.98 13.07 0.31
N THR A 38 5.20 13.42 0.76
CA THR A 38 6.43 13.26 -0.03
C THR A 38 6.70 11.81 -0.42
N SER A 39 6.13 10.85 0.29
CA SER A 39 6.20 9.41 0.01
C SER A 39 5.30 8.96 -1.16
N TYR A 40 4.46 9.84 -1.73
CA TYR A 40 3.68 9.51 -2.92
C TYR A 40 4.60 9.33 -4.13
N VAL A 41 4.68 8.12 -4.66
CA VAL A 41 5.33 7.82 -5.93
C VAL A 41 4.29 8.02 -7.04
N PRO A 42 4.50 8.98 -7.97
CA PRO A 42 3.51 9.32 -8.98
C PRO A 42 3.02 8.11 -9.77
N PHE A 43 1.71 7.86 -9.71
CA PHE A 43 1.02 6.83 -10.49
C PHE A 43 1.56 5.40 -10.29
N ARG A 44 2.15 5.12 -9.11
CA ARG A 44 2.77 3.82 -8.81
C ARG A 44 1.80 2.66 -8.90
N ASN A 45 0.59 2.81 -8.33
CA ASN A 45 -0.39 1.73 -8.31
C ASN A 45 -0.88 1.37 -9.71
N ALA A 46 -1.00 2.35 -10.62
CA ALA A 46 -1.31 2.06 -12.02
C ALA A 46 -0.19 1.25 -12.71
N ASN A 47 1.08 1.57 -12.44
CA ASN A 47 2.21 0.78 -12.95
C ASN A 47 2.17 -0.65 -12.42
N LEU A 48 1.96 -0.84 -11.12
CA LEU A 48 1.88 -2.17 -10.51
C LEU A 48 0.69 -2.97 -11.06
N LEU A 49 -0.49 -2.34 -11.16
CA LEU A 49 -1.69 -2.97 -11.72
C LEU A 49 -1.53 -3.32 -13.19
N SER A 50 -0.85 -2.49 -13.99
CA SER A 50 -0.58 -2.79 -15.42
C SER A 50 0.29 -4.05 -15.57
N MET A 51 1.34 -4.18 -14.76
CA MET A 51 2.19 -5.38 -14.75
C MET A 51 1.40 -6.62 -14.25
N ALA A 52 0.62 -6.45 -13.20
CA ALA A 52 -0.23 -7.52 -12.66
C ALA A 52 -1.31 -7.97 -13.65
N THR A 53 -1.94 -7.04 -14.39
CA THR A 53 -2.89 -7.33 -15.46
C THR A 53 -2.24 -8.15 -16.58
N SER A 54 -1.05 -7.75 -17.02
CA SER A 54 -0.30 -8.50 -18.04
C SER A 54 0.00 -9.93 -17.59
N TYR A 55 0.36 -10.10 -16.32
CA TYR A 55 0.60 -11.43 -15.75
C TYR A 55 -0.69 -12.23 -15.60
N ALA A 56 -1.77 -11.62 -15.13
CA ALA A 56 -3.07 -12.25 -15.00
C ALA A 56 -3.60 -12.78 -16.35
N GLU A 57 -3.50 -11.97 -17.41
CA GLU A 57 -3.88 -12.37 -18.76
C GLU A 57 -3.01 -13.55 -19.26
N ALA A 58 -1.70 -13.48 -19.04
CA ALA A 58 -0.77 -14.53 -19.47
C ALA A 58 -0.98 -15.87 -18.75
N THR A 59 -1.49 -15.84 -17.51
CA THR A 59 -1.71 -17.01 -16.67
C THR A 59 -3.17 -17.44 -16.58
N ASN A 60 -4.09 -16.75 -17.28
CA ASN A 60 -5.53 -16.93 -17.19
C ASN A 60 -6.04 -16.84 -15.73
N SER A 61 -5.53 -15.87 -14.98
CA SER A 61 -6.03 -15.60 -13.64
C SER A 61 -7.36 -14.85 -13.69
N GLU A 62 -8.26 -15.14 -12.75
CA GLU A 62 -9.63 -14.59 -12.74
C GLU A 62 -9.74 -13.30 -11.91
N ALA A 63 -8.74 -13.00 -11.07
CA ALA A 63 -8.77 -11.81 -10.21
C ALA A 63 -7.39 -11.27 -9.87
N LEU A 64 -7.33 -9.95 -9.68
CA LEU A 64 -6.23 -9.20 -9.08
C LEU A 64 -6.67 -8.62 -7.73
N PHE A 65 -5.82 -8.71 -6.73
CA PHE A 65 -6.09 -8.14 -5.41
C PHE A 65 -5.14 -6.98 -5.12
N MET A 66 -5.69 -5.86 -4.66
CA MET A 66 -4.95 -4.67 -4.22
C MET A 66 -5.29 -4.33 -2.77
N GLY A 67 -4.28 -4.02 -1.96
CA GLY A 67 -4.43 -3.77 -0.52
C GLY A 67 -4.62 -2.30 -0.14
N ALA A 68 -5.17 -1.46 -1.02
CA ALA A 68 -5.50 -0.07 -0.70
C ALA A 68 -6.61 0.02 0.35
N HIS A 69 -6.58 1.06 1.19
CA HIS A 69 -7.52 1.28 2.29
C HIS A 69 -7.91 2.76 2.43
N SER A 70 -8.90 3.05 3.30
CA SER A 70 -9.53 4.38 3.37
C SER A 70 -8.58 5.51 3.76
N GLU A 71 -7.61 5.28 4.64
CA GLU A 71 -6.65 6.31 5.04
C GLU A 71 -5.65 6.68 3.93
N ASP A 72 -5.54 5.88 2.87
CA ASP A 72 -4.73 6.23 1.69
C ASP A 72 -5.39 7.30 0.80
N PHE A 73 -6.70 7.60 0.95
CA PHE A 73 -7.46 8.41 -0.01
C PHE A 73 -7.03 9.87 -0.08
N SER A 74 -6.67 10.48 1.04
CA SER A 74 -6.21 11.86 1.09
C SER A 74 -4.84 12.00 0.41
N GLY A 75 -3.93 11.09 0.74
CA GLY A 75 -2.53 11.16 0.31
C GLY A 75 -2.24 10.56 -1.07
N TYR A 76 -3.00 9.56 -1.51
CA TYR A 76 -2.67 8.79 -2.72
C TYR A 76 -3.84 8.75 -3.71
N PRO A 77 -3.82 9.59 -4.78
CA PRO A 77 -4.90 9.63 -5.78
C PRO A 77 -5.23 8.28 -6.42
N ASP A 78 -4.22 7.42 -6.59
CA ASP A 78 -4.31 6.08 -7.16
C ASP A 78 -4.64 4.97 -6.13
N CYS A 79 -5.16 5.37 -4.95
CA CYS A 79 -5.75 4.47 -3.95
C CYS A 79 -7.28 4.66 -3.79
N ARG A 80 -7.88 5.63 -4.48
CA ARG A 80 -9.30 5.97 -4.34
C ARG A 80 -10.19 4.95 -5.04
N PRO A 81 -11.43 4.69 -4.55
CA PRO A 81 -12.38 3.80 -5.22
C PRO A 81 -12.58 4.11 -6.69
N ALA A 82 -12.77 5.40 -7.03
CA ALA A 82 -12.94 5.84 -8.42
C ALA A 82 -11.75 5.50 -9.34
N PHE A 83 -10.52 5.41 -8.79
CA PHE A 83 -9.36 4.96 -9.54
C PHE A 83 -9.48 3.46 -9.90
N PHE A 84 -9.88 2.61 -8.96
CA PHE A 84 -10.05 1.18 -9.20
C PHE A 84 -11.18 0.89 -10.17
N ASP A 85 -12.30 1.61 -10.08
CA ASP A 85 -13.42 1.52 -11.03
C ASP A 85 -12.99 1.89 -12.45
N ALA A 86 -12.22 2.97 -12.59
CA ALA A 86 -11.68 3.38 -13.89
C ALA A 86 -10.63 2.40 -14.40
N PHE A 87 -9.78 1.87 -13.52
CA PHE A 87 -8.75 0.91 -13.92
C PHE A 87 -9.35 -0.44 -14.34
N GLN A 88 -10.45 -0.90 -13.71
CA GLN A 88 -11.20 -2.06 -14.19
C GLN A 88 -11.66 -1.87 -15.63
N GLN A 89 -12.18 -0.68 -15.96
CA GLN A 89 -12.56 -0.40 -17.36
C GLN A 89 -11.36 -0.47 -18.34
N VAL A 90 -10.17 -0.04 -17.88
CA VAL A 90 -8.94 -0.20 -18.68
C VAL A 90 -8.61 -1.68 -18.88
N VAL A 91 -8.76 -2.51 -17.86
CA VAL A 91 -8.56 -3.97 -17.97
C VAL A 91 -9.54 -4.57 -18.97
N ASP A 92 -10.83 -4.23 -18.85
CA ASP A 92 -11.91 -4.78 -19.68
C ASP A 92 -11.74 -4.49 -21.17
N VAL A 93 -11.27 -3.27 -21.50
CA VAL A 93 -11.09 -2.87 -22.92
C VAL A 93 -9.67 -3.09 -23.44
N GLY A 94 -8.71 -3.30 -22.56
CA GLY A 94 -7.28 -3.36 -22.87
C GLY A 94 -6.72 -4.78 -22.98
N THR A 95 -7.49 -5.79 -22.60
CA THR A 95 -7.11 -7.20 -22.66
C THR A 95 -7.81 -7.92 -23.83
N LYS A 96 -7.48 -9.20 -24.06
CA LYS A 96 -8.14 -9.99 -25.11
C LYS A 96 -9.63 -10.20 -24.80
N PRO A 97 -10.49 -10.38 -25.80
CA PRO A 97 -11.94 -10.54 -25.61
C PRO A 97 -12.35 -11.71 -24.71
N GLU A 98 -11.51 -12.72 -24.59
CA GLU A 98 -11.72 -13.90 -23.74
C GLU A 98 -11.12 -13.74 -22.34
N THR A 99 -10.43 -12.65 -22.04
CA THR A 99 -9.85 -12.38 -20.73
C THR A 99 -10.90 -11.80 -19.78
N GLU A 100 -11.13 -12.49 -18.68
CA GLU A 100 -12.02 -12.05 -17.61
C GLU A 100 -11.21 -11.92 -16.32
N VAL A 101 -10.75 -10.70 -16.01
CA VAL A 101 -9.96 -10.41 -14.81
C VAL A 101 -10.67 -9.36 -13.96
N GLU A 102 -11.08 -9.72 -12.75
CA GLU A 102 -11.71 -8.80 -11.79
C GLU A 102 -10.67 -8.15 -10.89
N LEU A 103 -10.62 -6.82 -10.84
CA LEU A 103 -9.80 -6.07 -9.90
C LEU A 103 -10.52 -5.92 -8.55
N LYS A 104 -9.95 -6.48 -7.49
CA LYS A 104 -10.50 -6.48 -6.14
C LYS A 104 -9.65 -5.64 -5.20
N ALA A 105 -10.26 -4.61 -4.60
CA ALA A 105 -9.68 -3.81 -3.53
C ALA A 105 -10.52 -3.99 -2.24
N PRO A 106 -10.40 -5.15 -1.54
CA PRO A 106 -11.33 -5.55 -0.48
C PRO A 106 -11.28 -4.64 0.74
N PHE A 107 -10.23 -3.85 0.92
CA PHE A 107 -10.03 -2.97 2.07
C PHE A 107 -10.23 -1.49 1.74
N VAL A 108 -10.65 -1.17 0.50
CA VAL A 108 -10.70 0.21 0.01
C VAL A 108 -11.52 1.16 0.88
N GLU A 109 -12.55 0.66 1.56
CA GLU A 109 -13.39 1.41 2.50
C GLU A 109 -13.07 1.15 3.99
N TRP A 110 -12.08 0.30 4.28
CA TRP A 110 -11.70 -0.07 5.63
C TRP A 110 -10.60 0.84 6.17
N SER A 111 -10.68 1.16 7.47
CA SER A 111 -9.58 1.77 8.21
C SER A 111 -8.47 0.75 8.48
N LYS A 112 -7.27 1.24 8.74
CA LYS A 112 -6.17 0.37 9.20
C LYS A 112 -6.49 -0.34 10.51
N THR A 113 -7.28 0.27 11.38
CA THR A 113 -7.76 -0.36 12.61
C THR A 113 -8.62 -1.59 12.31
N GLU A 114 -9.63 -1.47 11.44
CA GLU A 114 -10.48 -2.61 11.03
C GLU A 114 -9.67 -3.72 10.36
N ILE A 115 -8.69 -3.35 9.54
CA ILE A 115 -7.77 -4.32 8.92
C ILE A 115 -6.92 -5.03 9.99
N ALA A 116 -6.41 -4.28 10.99
CA ALA A 116 -5.62 -4.85 12.09
C ALA A 116 -6.46 -5.79 12.94
N GLU A 117 -7.69 -5.41 13.32
CA GLU A 117 -8.63 -6.25 14.06
C GLU A 117 -8.90 -7.55 13.31
N ARG A 118 -9.23 -7.44 12.02
CA ARG A 118 -9.50 -8.62 11.19
C ARG A 118 -8.28 -9.51 11.04
N GLY A 119 -7.09 -8.92 10.90
CA GLY A 119 -5.83 -9.66 10.84
C GLY A 119 -5.54 -10.42 12.12
N LEU A 120 -5.79 -9.81 13.29
CA LEU A 120 -5.66 -10.47 14.60
C LEU A 120 -6.63 -11.66 14.73
N GLU A 121 -7.89 -11.50 14.32
CA GLU A 121 -8.86 -12.59 14.29
C GLU A 121 -8.42 -13.77 13.40
N LEU A 122 -7.78 -13.49 12.27
CA LEU A 122 -7.28 -14.48 11.32
C LEU A 122 -5.92 -15.06 11.73
N GLY A 123 -5.28 -14.55 12.79
CA GLY A 123 -3.97 -14.98 13.23
C GLY A 123 -2.84 -14.57 12.28
N VAL A 124 -2.95 -13.40 11.65
CA VAL A 124 -1.88 -12.87 10.79
C VAL A 124 -0.60 -12.70 11.60
N PRO A 125 0.55 -13.23 11.16
CA PRO A 125 1.82 -13.10 11.85
C PRO A 125 2.40 -11.69 11.64
N TYR A 126 1.92 -10.72 12.41
CA TYR A 126 2.32 -9.31 12.29
C TYR A 126 3.81 -9.05 12.54
N ASP A 127 4.48 -9.94 13.28
CA ASP A 127 5.94 -9.95 13.47
C ASP A 127 6.72 -10.22 12.17
N MET A 128 6.08 -10.81 11.15
CA MET A 128 6.64 -11.03 9.81
C MET A 128 6.26 -9.94 8.80
N THR A 129 5.58 -8.87 9.22
CA THR A 129 5.13 -7.79 8.33
C THR A 129 5.93 -6.51 8.56
N TRP A 130 6.07 -5.68 7.53
CA TRP A 130 6.85 -4.46 7.57
C TRP A 130 6.13 -3.28 6.94
N SER A 131 6.33 -2.06 7.48
CA SER A 131 5.71 -0.84 6.96
C SER A 131 6.66 0.36 6.92
N CYS A 132 7.76 0.37 7.69
CA CYS A 132 8.64 1.53 7.78
C CYS A 132 9.23 1.91 6.42
N TYR A 133 9.19 3.21 6.09
CA TYR A 133 9.76 3.77 4.86
C TYR A 133 11.22 4.21 5.00
N ARG A 134 11.74 4.33 6.24
CA ARG A 134 13.09 4.86 6.50
C ARG A 134 14.12 3.78 6.78
N ASP A 135 13.78 2.81 7.62
CA ASP A 135 14.72 1.87 8.22
C ASP A 135 14.27 0.42 8.00
N GLU A 136 15.22 -0.49 7.97
CA GLU A 136 14.95 -1.91 7.75
C GLU A 136 14.82 -2.70 9.06
N GLU A 137 15.64 -2.44 10.09
CA GLU A 137 15.53 -3.09 11.41
C GLU A 137 16.45 -2.40 12.43
N PRO A 138 15.92 -1.84 13.54
CA PRO A 138 14.49 -1.71 13.89
C PRO A 138 13.77 -0.67 13.02
N ALA A 139 12.43 -0.71 12.97
CA ALA A 139 11.65 0.33 12.32
C ALA A 139 11.86 1.69 13.00
N GLY A 140 11.96 2.79 12.23
CA GLY A 140 12.19 4.12 12.80
C GLY A 140 11.12 4.55 13.79
N GLY A 141 9.86 4.38 13.43
CA GLY A 141 8.70 4.66 14.30
C GLY A 141 8.01 5.99 14.01
N THR A 142 8.64 6.92 13.30
CA THR A 142 8.16 8.31 13.17
C THR A 142 7.64 8.68 11.77
N CYS A 143 7.76 7.82 10.75
CA CYS A 143 7.15 8.07 9.45
C CYS A 143 5.65 7.72 9.46
N ASP A 144 4.87 8.26 8.50
CA ASP A 144 3.42 8.03 8.37
C ASP A 144 3.04 6.55 8.45
N ALA A 145 3.75 5.68 7.74
CA ALA A 145 3.46 4.26 7.73
C ALA A 145 3.63 3.61 9.11
N CYS A 146 4.63 4.04 9.91
CA CYS A 146 4.81 3.60 11.28
C CYS A 146 3.72 4.16 12.20
N ALA A 147 3.37 5.44 12.05
CA ALA A 147 2.35 6.11 12.85
C ALA A 147 0.99 5.41 12.70
N PHE A 148 0.52 5.28 11.46
CA PHE A 148 -0.73 4.56 11.15
C PHE A 148 -0.73 3.10 11.65
N ARG A 149 0.40 2.40 11.53
CA ARG A 149 0.51 1.02 12.01
C ARG A 149 0.44 0.91 13.53
N LEU A 150 1.16 1.78 14.23
CA LEU A 150 1.15 1.82 15.71
C LEU A 150 -0.24 2.20 16.23
N GLU A 151 -0.88 3.19 15.61
CA GLU A 151 -2.23 3.60 15.96
C GLU A 151 -3.25 2.49 15.71
N ALA A 152 -3.22 1.85 14.55
CA ALA A 152 -4.11 0.74 14.21
C ALA A 152 -3.98 -0.43 15.19
N CYS A 153 -2.75 -0.84 15.52
CA CYS A 153 -2.53 -1.90 16.51
C CYS A 153 -3.07 -1.51 17.90
N ARG A 154 -2.81 -0.27 18.35
CA ARG A 154 -3.32 0.25 19.64
C ARG A 154 -4.85 0.23 19.68
N ASN A 155 -5.50 0.76 18.64
CA ASN A 155 -6.96 0.85 18.53
C ASN A 155 -7.60 -0.54 18.44
N ALA A 156 -6.94 -1.51 17.82
CA ALA A 156 -7.32 -2.93 17.80
C ALA A 156 -7.04 -3.66 19.13
N GLY A 157 -6.63 -2.96 20.18
CA GLY A 157 -6.36 -3.54 21.51
C GLY A 157 -5.11 -4.42 21.57
N SER A 158 -4.19 -4.28 20.62
CA SER A 158 -2.97 -5.08 20.53
C SER A 158 -1.72 -4.19 20.53
N ARG A 159 -0.59 -4.79 20.87
CA ARG A 159 0.71 -4.16 20.71
C ARG A 159 1.35 -4.69 19.43
N ASP A 160 1.84 -3.78 18.58
CA ASP A 160 2.61 -4.17 17.41
C ASP A 160 3.88 -4.96 17.82
N PRO A 161 4.08 -6.18 17.31
CA PRO A 161 5.15 -7.07 17.73
C PRO A 161 6.54 -6.68 17.21
N ILE A 162 6.67 -5.87 16.15
CA ILE A 162 7.99 -5.53 15.59
C ILE A 162 8.78 -4.57 16.50
N ALA A 163 10.10 -4.54 16.32
CA ALA A 163 10.98 -3.63 17.03
C ALA A 163 10.97 -2.23 16.39
N TYR A 164 11.01 -1.19 17.25
CA TYR A 164 11.08 0.21 16.85
C TYR A 164 12.24 0.90 17.55
N ALA A 165 12.95 1.78 16.83
CA ALA A 165 13.97 2.67 17.40
C ALA A 165 13.30 3.72 18.31
N GLU A 166 12.19 4.29 17.84
CA GLU A 166 11.30 5.15 18.61
C GLU A 166 9.88 4.60 18.52
N ARG A 167 9.13 4.66 19.62
CA ARG A 167 7.72 4.23 19.67
C ARG A 167 6.87 5.37 20.20
N PRO A 168 6.57 6.37 19.36
CA PRO A 168 5.73 7.50 19.75
C PRO A 168 4.33 7.05 20.15
N GLU A 169 3.75 7.75 21.11
CA GLU A 169 2.32 7.66 21.39
C GLU A 169 1.63 8.74 20.56
N PHE A 170 1.09 8.36 19.42
CA PHE A 170 0.24 9.23 18.64
C PHE A 170 -1.10 9.38 19.37
N SER A 171 -1.49 10.60 19.65
CA SER A 171 -2.72 10.95 20.40
C SER A 171 -3.85 11.30 19.48
#